data_85f1afbb762cf64ccd01e1b85a0fac34
#
_entry.id   85f1afbb762cf64ccd01e1b85a0fac34
#
_cell.length_a   1.000
_cell.length_b   1.000
_cell.length_c   1.000
_cell.angle_alpha   90.00
_cell.angle_beta   90.00
_cell.angle_gamma   90.00
#
_symmetry.space_group_name_H-M   'P 1'
#
loop_
_entity.id
_entity.type
_entity.pdbx_description
1 polymer ?
#
loop_
_entity_poly.entity_id
_entity_poly.type
_entity_poly.pdbx_seq_one_letter_code
_entity_poly.pdbx_strand_id
1 'polypeptide(L)'
;MKNTLFLLICFLASLPASPAFSQPSARIAGGPYLQNVTEDGFTVIWTTTTDAAAWVETAPDDGTHFYAVERPKYYDSHLGRRRLGKLHRVRVGGLEPGKTYRYRIMQQAVLSDEGNKRVVLGEGYGSDILKHAPYPVTTPSADRNELEFWMVNDIHGRDSVFRLLIGDAPRQKPDFVCLNGDLLNSIESEKALFEGFLASASELLT
;
A
#
# COMPACT_ATOMS: atom_id res chain seq x y z
N MET A 1 -16.45 78.12 12.54
CA MET A 1 -15.65 77.01 11.98
C MET A 1 -16.26 75.71 12.50
N LYS A 2 -17.04 74.99 11.69
CA LYS A 2 -17.72 73.77 12.03
C LYS A 2 -16.90 72.58 11.48
N ASN A 3 -16.29 71.75 12.35
CA ASN A 3 -15.60 70.55 11.99
C ASN A 3 -16.62 69.44 11.82
N THR A 4 -16.82 68.97 10.62
CA THR A 4 -17.63 67.78 10.30
C THR A 4 -16.75 66.58 10.32
N LEU A 5 -16.88 65.69 11.31
CA LEU A 5 -16.20 64.44 11.45
C LEU A 5 -16.90 63.41 10.56
N PHE A 6 -16.24 62.94 9.49
CA PHE A 6 -16.72 61.86 8.62
C PHE A 6 -16.37 60.53 9.25
N LEU A 7 -17.36 59.79 9.73
CA LEU A 7 -17.24 58.45 10.27
C LEU A 7 -17.29 57.46 9.10
N LEU A 8 -16.13 56.88 8.73
CA LEU A 8 -16.03 55.83 7.70
C LEU A 8 -16.38 54.48 8.34
N ILE A 9 -17.60 54.00 8.14
CA ILE A 9 -18.03 52.66 8.60
C ILE A 9 -17.54 51.65 7.56
N CYS A 10 -16.45 50.91 7.88
CA CYS A 10 -16.02 49.76 7.10
C CYS A 10 -16.98 48.57 7.38
N PHE A 11 -17.84 48.27 6.42
CA PHE A 11 -18.65 47.04 6.43
C PHE A 11 -17.72 45.87 6.03
N LEU A 12 -17.20 45.13 7.00
CA LEU A 12 -16.57 43.83 6.75
C LEU A 12 -17.69 42.85 6.40
N ALA A 13 -17.89 42.62 5.09
CA ALA A 13 -18.70 41.51 4.61
C ALA A 13 -18.00 40.21 4.98
N SER A 14 -18.49 39.53 6.03
CA SER A 14 -18.10 38.16 6.33
C SER A 14 -18.64 37.23 5.21
N LEU A 15 -17.81 36.89 4.24
CA LEU A 15 -18.12 35.82 3.29
C LEU A 15 -18.30 34.53 4.07
N PRO A 16 -19.41 33.78 3.90
CA PRO A 16 -19.55 32.50 4.50
C PRO A 16 -18.43 31.58 3.95
N ALA A 17 -17.61 31.05 4.84
CA ALA A 17 -16.64 30.01 4.49
C ALA A 17 -17.42 28.82 3.94
N SER A 18 -17.31 28.55 2.65
CA SER A 18 -17.87 27.34 2.06
C SER A 18 -17.25 26.15 2.76
N PRO A 19 -18.05 25.14 3.19
CA PRO A 19 -17.49 23.95 3.78
C PRO A 19 -16.55 23.30 2.74
N ALA A 20 -15.28 23.16 3.09
CA ALA A 20 -14.34 22.42 2.29
C ALA A 20 -14.79 20.96 2.29
N PHE A 21 -15.45 20.53 1.23
CA PHE A 21 -15.71 19.11 0.98
C PHE A 21 -14.37 18.42 0.80
N SER A 22 -13.90 17.75 1.85
CA SER A 22 -12.74 16.87 1.75
C SER A 22 -13.07 15.76 0.76
N GLN A 23 -12.34 15.70 -0.35
CA GLN A 23 -12.51 14.61 -1.31
C GLN A 23 -12.16 13.27 -0.65
N PRO A 24 -12.89 12.19 -0.98
CA PRO A 24 -12.55 10.88 -0.45
C PRO A 24 -11.12 10.51 -0.82
N SER A 25 -10.32 10.14 0.19
CA SER A 25 -8.96 9.66 0.00
C SER A 25 -8.92 8.14 0.19
N ALA A 26 -8.32 7.43 -0.75
CA ALA A 26 -8.08 6.00 -0.61
C ALA A 26 -6.88 5.80 0.34
N ARG A 27 -7.14 5.43 1.59
CA ARG A 27 -6.09 5.08 2.56
C ARG A 27 -5.83 3.58 2.51
N ILE A 28 -4.61 3.18 2.89
CA ILE A 28 -4.27 1.77 3.07
C ILE A 28 -5.07 1.25 4.27
N ALA A 29 -5.77 0.14 4.08
CA ALA A 29 -6.56 -0.54 5.12
C ALA A 29 -5.83 -1.80 5.64
N GLY A 30 -5.09 -2.51 4.79
CA GLY A 30 -4.27 -3.67 5.14
C GLY A 30 -3.11 -3.86 4.17
N GLY A 31 -2.01 -4.42 4.64
CA GLY A 31 -0.78 -4.60 3.87
C GLY A 31 0.17 -3.39 3.95
N PRO A 32 1.20 -3.35 3.09
CA PRO A 32 1.44 -4.27 1.96
C PRO A 32 1.87 -5.67 2.38
N TYR A 33 1.62 -6.65 1.51
CA TYR A 33 2.10 -8.02 1.65
C TYR A 33 2.84 -8.42 0.39
N LEU A 34 4.04 -9.04 0.54
CA LEU A 34 4.80 -9.56 -0.58
C LEU A 34 4.38 -10.99 -0.90
N GLN A 35 4.24 -11.30 -2.17
CA GLN A 35 4.02 -12.64 -2.69
C GLN A 35 4.85 -12.87 -3.97
N ASN A 36 5.10 -14.13 -4.27
CA ASN A 36 5.80 -14.54 -5.51
C ASN A 36 7.07 -13.71 -5.75
N VAL A 37 7.92 -13.61 -4.71
CA VAL A 37 9.24 -13.02 -4.86
C VAL A 37 10.09 -14.00 -5.67
N THR A 38 10.56 -13.55 -6.83
CA THR A 38 11.34 -14.31 -7.79
C THR A 38 12.63 -13.57 -8.12
N GLU A 39 13.52 -14.19 -8.85
CA GLU A 39 14.79 -13.59 -9.27
C GLU A 39 14.60 -12.30 -10.08
N ASP A 40 13.48 -12.16 -10.78
CA ASP A 40 13.19 -11.02 -11.68
C ASP A 40 12.11 -10.07 -11.16
N GLY A 41 11.55 -10.31 -9.95
CA GLY A 41 10.49 -9.44 -9.43
C GLY A 41 9.70 -10.00 -8.27
N PHE A 42 8.61 -9.29 -7.92
CA PHE A 42 7.74 -9.61 -6.78
C PHE A 42 6.32 -9.11 -7.02
N THR A 43 5.38 -9.61 -6.25
CA THR A 43 3.99 -9.12 -6.25
C THR A 43 3.68 -8.45 -4.92
N VAL A 44 3.09 -7.26 -4.96
CA VAL A 44 2.61 -6.54 -3.78
C VAL A 44 1.09 -6.62 -3.73
N ILE A 45 0.56 -6.97 -2.57
CA ILE A 45 -0.88 -7.00 -2.31
C ILE A 45 -1.19 -6.06 -1.15
N TRP A 46 -2.24 -5.26 -1.28
CA TRP A 46 -2.77 -4.43 -0.20
C TRP A 46 -4.25 -4.13 -0.42
N THR A 47 -4.90 -3.63 0.63
CA THR A 47 -6.29 -3.16 0.56
C THR A 47 -6.39 -1.67 0.86
N THR A 48 -7.44 -1.05 0.32
CA THR A 48 -7.75 0.37 0.52
C THR A 48 -9.15 0.56 1.13
N THR A 49 -9.35 1.68 1.80
CA THR A 49 -10.62 2.01 2.45
C THR A 49 -11.76 2.25 1.46
N THR A 50 -11.44 2.68 0.24
CA THR A 50 -12.38 2.94 -0.86
C THR A 50 -11.83 2.36 -2.14
N ASP A 51 -12.68 2.22 -3.17
CA ASP A 51 -12.20 1.83 -4.50
C ASP A 51 -11.15 2.81 -5.00
N ALA A 52 -10.08 2.28 -5.56
CA ALA A 52 -8.93 3.05 -6.02
C ALA A 52 -8.31 2.47 -7.30
N ALA A 53 -7.61 3.31 -8.04
CA ALA A 53 -6.59 2.92 -9.01
C ALA A 53 -5.23 2.91 -8.30
N ALA A 54 -4.45 1.86 -8.46
CA ALA A 54 -3.23 1.65 -7.68
C ALA A 54 -2.01 1.29 -8.51
N TRP A 55 -0.82 1.59 -7.96
CA TRP A 55 0.46 1.23 -8.57
C TRP A 55 1.56 1.10 -7.51
N VAL A 56 2.65 0.48 -7.90
CA VAL A 56 3.90 0.39 -7.13
C VAL A 56 4.98 1.19 -7.84
N GLU A 57 5.77 1.92 -7.10
CA GLU A 57 7.00 2.58 -7.55
C GLU A 57 8.20 1.87 -6.95
N THR A 58 9.29 1.71 -7.71
CA THR A 58 10.51 1.03 -7.26
C THR A 58 11.76 1.85 -7.48
N ALA A 59 12.75 1.64 -6.63
CA ALA A 59 14.08 2.19 -6.75
C ALA A 59 15.13 1.14 -6.34
N PRO A 60 16.35 1.16 -6.88
CA PRO A 60 17.44 0.37 -6.32
C PRO A 60 17.75 0.82 -4.89
N ASP A 61 18.27 -0.08 -4.06
CA ASP A 61 18.76 0.26 -2.71
C ASP A 61 20.25 0.64 -2.79
N ASP A 62 20.51 1.81 -3.34
CA ASP A 62 21.84 2.35 -3.64
C ASP A 62 22.24 3.53 -2.76
N GLY A 63 21.46 3.80 -1.70
CA GLY A 63 21.68 4.92 -0.79
C GLY A 63 21.20 6.28 -1.31
N THR A 64 20.72 6.38 -2.56
CA THR A 64 20.17 7.62 -3.10
C THR A 64 18.78 7.91 -2.53
N HIS A 65 18.36 9.17 -2.57
CA HIS A 65 16.98 9.52 -2.24
C HIS A 65 15.99 8.80 -3.18
N PHE A 66 14.89 8.26 -2.63
CA PHE A 66 13.93 7.47 -3.43
C PHE A 66 13.47 8.21 -4.69
N TYR A 67 13.18 9.49 -4.58
CA TYR A 67 12.74 10.37 -5.68
C TYR A 67 13.88 11.25 -6.24
N ALA A 68 15.13 10.83 -6.17
CA ALA A 68 16.22 11.54 -6.83
C ALA A 68 16.03 11.60 -8.36
N VAL A 69 15.34 10.58 -8.91
CA VAL A 69 14.91 10.52 -10.31
C VAL A 69 13.48 10.00 -10.37
N GLU A 70 12.82 10.16 -11.54
CA GLU A 70 11.51 9.57 -11.77
C GLU A 70 11.59 8.04 -11.64
N ARG A 71 10.62 7.43 -10.96
CA ARG A 71 10.59 6.00 -10.69
C ARG A 71 9.66 5.26 -11.63
N PRO A 72 10.03 4.05 -12.06
CA PRO A 72 9.14 3.19 -12.83
C PRO A 72 7.87 2.91 -12.03
N LYS A 73 6.71 2.89 -12.73
CA LYS A 73 5.39 2.66 -12.16
C LYS A 73 4.81 1.36 -12.70
N TYR A 74 4.46 0.47 -11.79
CA TYR A 74 3.82 -0.80 -12.08
C TYR A 74 2.36 -0.72 -11.63
N TYR A 75 1.43 -0.80 -12.55
CA TYR A 75 0.01 -0.58 -12.27
C TYR A 75 -0.72 -1.88 -11.96
N ASP A 76 -1.70 -1.79 -11.03
CA ASP A 76 -2.72 -2.84 -10.91
C ASP A 76 -3.56 -2.82 -12.19
N SER A 77 -3.35 -3.82 -13.03
CA SER A 77 -3.96 -3.89 -14.34
C SER A 77 -4.36 -5.33 -14.70
N HIS A 78 -5.43 -5.45 -15.48
CA HIS A 78 -5.90 -6.69 -16.04
C HIS A 78 -6.31 -6.46 -17.50
N LEU A 79 -5.82 -7.31 -18.42
CA LEU A 79 -6.07 -7.20 -19.87
C LEU A 79 -5.83 -5.79 -20.42
N GLY A 80 -4.75 -5.14 -19.98
CA GLY A 80 -4.36 -3.80 -20.43
C GLY A 80 -5.17 -2.64 -19.83
N ARG A 81 -6.08 -2.91 -18.90
CA ARG A 81 -6.86 -1.89 -18.19
C ARG A 81 -6.45 -1.81 -16.72
N ARG A 82 -6.44 -0.61 -16.16
CA ARG A 82 -6.28 -0.43 -14.71
C ARG A 82 -7.46 -1.07 -14.00
N ARG A 83 -7.16 -1.88 -12.99
CA ARG A 83 -8.19 -2.39 -12.08
C ARG A 83 -8.58 -1.30 -11.11
N LEU A 84 -9.87 -1.22 -10.84
CA LEU A 84 -10.45 -0.34 -9.86
C LEU A 84 -11.10 -1.20 -8.78
N GLY A 85 -10.82 -0.91 -7.53
CA GLY A 85 -11.37 -1.68 -6.42
C GLY A 85 -10.62 -1.43 -5.12
N LYS A 86 -10.93 -2.22 -4.10
CA LYS A 86 -10.30 -2.10 -2.79
C LYS A 86 -9.12 -3.06 -2.58
N LEU A 87 -9.10 -4.18 -3.27
CA LEU A 87 -8.01 -5.15 -3.24
C LEU A 87 -7.11 -4.93 -4.46
N HIS A 88 -5.84 -4.64 -4.19
CA HIS A 88 -4.83 -4.38 -5.21
C HIS A 88 -3.80 -5.49 -5.25
N ARG A 89 -3.39 -5.84 -6.47
CA ARG A 89 -2.36 -6.84 -6.73
C ARG A 89 -1.48 -6.36 -7.88
N VAL A 90 -0.27 -5.94 -7.56
CA VAL A 90 0.65 -5.36 -8.52
C VAL A 90 1.89 -6.24 -8.67
N ARG A 91 2.16 -6.71 -9.87
CA ARG A 91 3.42 -7.39 -10.20
C ARG A 91 4.45 -6.35 -10.59
N VAL A 92 5.58 -6.38 -9.91
CA VAL A 92 6.81 -5.69 -10.27
C VAL A 92 7.72 -6.70 -10.96
N GLY A 93 8.25 -6.39 -12.12
CA GLY A 93 9.13 -7.28 -12.89
C GLY A 93 10.26 -6.54 -13.56
N GLY A 94 11.16 -7.28 -14.21
CA GLY A 94 12.32 -6.73 -14.89
C GLY A 94 13.44 -6.31 -13.93
N LEU A 95 13.48 -6.93 -12.74
CA LEU A 95 14.52 -6.72 -11.74
C LEU A 95 15.70 -7.68 -11.97
N GLU A 96 16.84 -7.36 -11.39
CA GLU A 96 18.03 -8.20 -11.43
C GLU A 96 18.04 -9.17 -10.24
N PRO A 97 18.51 -10.42 -10.43
CA PRO A 97 18.69 -11.40 -9.37
C PRO A 97 19.69 -10.94 -8.28
N GLY A 98 19.42 -11.30 -7.03
CA GLY A 98 20.31 -11.03 -5.91
C GLY A 98 20.48 -9.55 -5.55
N LYS A 99 19.55 -8.70 -5.94
CA LYS A 99 19.59 -7.25 -5.68
C LYS A 99 18.52 -6.83 -4.68
N THR A 100 18.86 -5.85 -3.87
CA THR A 100 17.89 -5.19 -2.97
C THR A 100 17.31 -3.97 -3.67
N TYR A 101 15.99 -3.87 -3.60
CA TYR A 101 15.19 -2.76 -4.09
C TYR A 101 14.39 -2.16 -2.95
N ARG A 102 13.96 -0.94 -3.15
CA ARG A 102 13.01 -0.24 -2.28
C ARG A 102 11.72 -0.01 -3.07
N TYR A 103 10.56 -0.17 -2.45
CA TYR A 103 9.29 0.10 -3.14
C TYR A 103 8.34 0.93 -2.29
N ARG A 104 7.40 1.59 -2.95
CA ARG A 104 6.28 2.32 -2.37
C ARG A 104 4.99 1.94 -3.08
N ILE A 105 3.92 1.85 -2.32
CA ILE A 105 2.57 1.68 -2.84
C ILE A 105 1.87 3.03 -2.94
N MET A 106 1.15 3.22 -4.04
CA MET A 106 0.47 4.47 -4.38
C MET A 106 -0.94 4.16 -4.87
N GLN A 107 -1.89 5.02 -4.55
CA GLN A 107 -3.28 4.87 -4.96
C GLN A 107 -3.98 6.22 -5.16
N GLN A 108 -5.03 6.21 -5.98
CA GLN A 108 -5.95 7.33 -6.20
C GLN A 108 -7.38 6.83 -6.03
N ALA A 109 -8.15 7.48 -5.13
CA ALA A 109 -9.55 7.12 -4.94
C ALA A 109 -10.33 7.27 -6.24
N VAL A 110 -11.24 6.34 -6.51
CA VAL A 110 -12.23 6.48 -7.57
C VAL A 110 -13.33 7.41 -7.08
N LEU A 111 -13.46 8.58 -7.69
CA LEU A 111 -14.49 9.56 -7.38
C LEU A 111 -15.79 9.29 -8.16
N SER A 112 -15.66 8.84 -9.41
CA SER A 112 -16.76 8.30 -10.20
C SER A 112 -16.24 7.31 -11.24
N ASP A 113 -17.05 6.30 -11.54
CA ASP A 113 -16.79 5.32 -12.59
C ASP A 113 -18.06 5.17 -13.46
N GLU A 114 -17.97 5.60 -14.70
CA GLU A 114 -19.00 5.45 -15.75
C GLU A 114 -18.64 4.30 -16.71
N GLY A 115 -17.84 3.34 -16.24
CA GLY A 115 -17.36 2.21 -17.01
C GLY A 115 -16.42 2.64 -18.13
N ASN A 116 -16.74 2.26 -19.38
CA ASN A 116 -15.87 2.57 -20.52
C ASN A 116 -15.89 4.03 -20.98
N LYS A 117 -16.76 4.87 -20.41
CA LYS A 117 -16.89 6.26 -20.83
C LYS A 117 -15.92 7.18 -20.11
N ARG A 118 -15.90 7.10 -18.79
CA ARG A 118 -15.12 8.01 -17.97
C ARG A 118 -14.87 7.43 -16.57
N VAL A 119 -13.64 7.58 -16.09
CA VAL A 119 -13.28 7.38 -14.69
C VAL A 119 -12.67 8.67 -14.17
N VAL A 120 -13.15 9.15 -13.04
CA VAL A 120 -12.57 10.31 -12.34
C VAL A 120 -11.84 9.82 -11.11
N LEU A 121 -10.57 10.14 -11.03
CA LEU A 121 -9.71 9.78 -9.90
C LEU A 121 -9.43 11.03 -9.06
N GLY A 122 -9.30 10.82 -7.76
CA GLY A 122 -8.90 11.84 -6.80
C GLY A 122 -7.40 12.09 -6.78
N GLU A 123 -6.94 12.79 -5.77
CA GLU A 123 -5.51 13.01 -5.55
C GLU A 123 -4.78 11.70 -5.24
N GLY A 124 -3.50 11.64 -5.64
CA GLY A 124 -2.62 10.51 -5.36
C GLY A 124 -2.26 10.47 -3.88
N TYR A 125 -2.38 9.29 -3.27
CA TYR A 125 -1.98 9.03 -1.89
C TYR A 125 -1.02 7.85 -1.86
N GLY A 126 0.08 8.00 -1.16
CA GLY A 126 1.09 6.94 -1.02
C GLY A 126 1.14 6.40 0.41
N SER A 127 1.82 5.27 0.57
CA SER A 127 2.24 4.78 1.87
C SER A 127 3.12 5.84 2.53
N ASP A 128 2.67 6.48 3.59
CA ASP A 128 3.25 7.61 4.34
C ASP A 128 4.71 7.97 3.96
N ILE A 129 4.88 8.54 2.75
CA ILE A 129 6.20 8.80 2.13
C ILE A 129 7.04 9.82 2.90
N LEU A 130 6.42 10.55 3.82
CA LEU A 130 7.09 11.55 4.63
C LEU A 130 7.61 11.01 5.95
N LYS A 131 6.98 9.97 6.51
CA LYS A 131 7.27 9.45 7.84
C LYS A 131 7.90 8.05 7.84
N HIS A 132 7.66 7.27 6.79
CA HIS A 132 8.18 5.92 6.67
C HIS A 132 9.19 5.78 5.53
N ALA A 133 10.25 5.04 5.80
CA ALA A 133 11.14 4.59 4.74
C ALA A 133 10.37 3.76 3.70
N PRO A 134 10.81 3.73 2.43
CA PRO A 134 10.30 2.76 1.47
C PRO A 134 10.50 1.33 1.98
N TYR A 135 9.60 0.42 1.59
CA TYR A 135 9.72 -0.98 1.95
C TYR A 135 10.88 -1.63 1.18
N PRO A 136 11.75 -2.42 1.85
CA PRO A 136 12.82 -3.14 1.17
C PRO A 136 12.31 -4.47 0.61
N VAL A 137 12.92 -4.95 -0.46
CA VAL A 137 12.75 -6.29 -0.99
C VAL A 137 14.03 -6.74 -1.68
N THR A 138 14.46 -7.98 -1.42
CA THR A 138 15.62 -8.55 -2.09
C THR A 138 15.18 -9.70 -2.98
N THR A 139 15.55 -9.62 -4.27
CA THR A 139 15.32 -10.72 -5.21
C THR A 139 16.26 -11.89 -4.89
N PRO A 140 15.82 -13.15 -4.94
CA PRO A 140 16.69 -14.31 -4.78
C PRO A 140 17.84 -14.29 -5.79
N SER A 141 18.99 -14.85 -5.40
CA SER A 141 20.10 -15.11 -6.31
C SER A 141 20.01 -16.52 -6.88
N ALA A 142 20.30 -16.69 -8.16
CA ALA A 142 20.37 -17.99 -8.83
C ALA A 142 21.46 -18.92 -8.24
N ASP A 143 22.49 -18.36 -7.63
CA ASP A 143 23.61 -19.11 -7.03
C ASP A 143 23.29 -19.63 -5.61
N ARG A 144 22.09 -19.42 -5.13
CA ARG A 144 21.69 -19.79 -3.79
C ARG A 144 21.35 -21.28 -3.72
N ASN A 145 22.04 -22.03 -2.82
CA ASN A 145 21.87 -23.47 -2.65
C ASN A 145 21.04 -23.87 -1.43
N GLU A 146 20.68 -22.91 -0.58
CA GLU A 146 19.93 -23.15 0.64
C GLU A 146 18.70 -22.24 0.68
N LEU A 147 17.60 -22.77 1.22
CA LEU A 147 16.33 -22.09 1.38
C LEU A 147 15.82 -22.35 2.79
N GLU A 148 15.53 -21.29 3.54
CA GLU A 148 14.88 -21.35 4.83
C GLU A 148 13.45 -20.83 4.73
N PHE A 149 12.48 -21.63 5.15
CA PHE A 149 11.09 -21.19 5.17
C PHE A 149 10.36 -21.68 6.41
N TRP A 150 9.34 -20.96 6.78
CA TRP A 150 8.45 -21.36 7.85
C TRP A 150 7.11 -21.79 7.27
N MET A 151 6.51 -22.81 7.88
CA MET A 151 5.16 -23.27 7.55
C MET A 151 4.27 -23.15 8.79
N VAL A 152 3.15 -22.47 8.63
CA VAL A 152 2.16 -22.24 9.69
C VAL A 152 0.79 -22.67 9.20
N ASN A 153 0.06 -23.42 10.03
CA ASN A 153 -1.29 -23.91 9.75
C ASN A 153 -2.12 -23.99 11.03
N ASP A 154 -3.43 -24.23 10.93
CA ASP A 154 -4.36 -24.45 12.05
C ASP A 154 -4.43 -23.31 13.09
N ILE A 155 -4.36 -22.08 12.63
CA ILE A 155 -4.38 -20.91 13.50
C ILE A 155 -5.80 -20.60 13.99
N HIS A 156 -6.82 -20.84 13.16
CA HIS A 156 -8.24 -20.65 13.50
C HIS A 156 -8.59 -19.26 14.04
N GLY A 157 -8.01 -18.20 13.43
CA GLY A 157 -8.24 -16.81 13.81
C GLY A 157 -7.62 -16.38 15.14
N ARG A 158 -6.73 -17.19 15.72
CA ARG A 158 -6.03 -16.85 16.95
C ARG A 158 -4.81 -15.97 16.69
N ASP A 159 -5.03 -14.70 16.45
CA ASP A 159 -3.99 -13.72 16.09
C ASP A 159 -2.83 -13.68 17.10
N SER A 160 -3.12 -13.86 18.39
CA SER A 160 -2.09 -13.91 19.43
C SER A 160 -1.16 -15.12 19.28
N VAL A 161 -1.70 -16.27 18.91
CA VAL A 161 -0.92 -17.49 18.64
C VAL A 161 -0.10 -17.30 17.37
N PHE A 162 -0.70 -16.76 16.33
CA PHE A 162 0.01 -16.45 15.08
C PHE A 162 1.19 -15.52 15.32
N ARG A 163 0.97 -14.39 16.02
CA ARG A 163 2.07 -13.47 16.39
C ARG A 163 3.16 -14.14 17.22
N LEU A 164 2.80 -15.05 18.12
CA LEU A 164 3.78 -15.79 18.90
C LEU A 164 4.65 -16.71 18.04
N LEU A 165 4.02 -17.46 17.12
CA LEU A 165 4.70 -18.39 16.22
C LEU A 165 5.68 -17.67 15.28
N ILE A 166 5.30 -16.49 14.76
CA ILE A 166 6.13 -15.75 13.81
C ILE A 166 6.97 -14.64 14.47
N GLY A 167 6.85 -14.44 15.79
CA GLY A 167 7.45 -13.30 16.50
C GLY A 167 8.96 -13.17 16.36
N ASP A 168 9.66 -14.29 16.12
CA ASP A 168 11.11 -14.31 15.88
C ASP A 168 11.48 -14.22 14.39
N ALA A 169 10.52 -14.31 13.48
CA ALA A 169 10.80 -14.30 12.04
C ALA A 169 11.51 -13.03 11.54
N PRO A 170 11.19 -11.82 12.01
CA PRO A 170 11.92 -10.62 11.61
C PRO A 170 13.41 -10.68 11.98
N ARG A 171 13.77 -11.41 13.03
CA ARG A 171 15.15 -11.62 13.45
C ARG A 171 15.83 -12.74 12.69
N GLN A 172 15.14 -13.87 12.46
CA GLN A 172 15.67 -15.04 11.76
C GLN A 172 15.64 -14.88 10.25
N LYS A 173 14.74 -14.01 9.73
CA LYS A 173 14.62 -13.64 8.31
C LYS A 173 14.49 -14.86 7.38
N PRO A 174 13.45 -15.69 7.54
CA PRO A 174 13.20 -16.76 6.60
C PRO A 174 12.97 -16.17 5.20
N ASP A 175 13.26 -16.95 4.17
CA ASP A 175 13.06 -16.55 2.78
C ASP A 175 11.59 -16.32 2.45
N PHE A 176 10.72 -17.15 3.02
CA PHE A 176 9.28 -16.94 2.94
C PHE A 176 8.55 -17.66 4.09
N VAL A 177 7.29 -17.32 4.26
CA VAL A 177 6.37 -18.01 5.15
C VAL A 177 5.25 -18.63 4.34
N CYS A 178 5.01 -19.91 4.53
CA CYS A 178 3.89 -20.65 3.96
C CYS A 178 2.73 -20.69 4.97
N LEU A 179 1.61 -20.07 4.62
CA LEU A 179 0.37 -20.15 5.36
C LEU A 179 -0.46 -21.30 4.75
N ASN A 180 -0.46 -22.47 5.41
CA ASN A 180 -0.90 -23.75 4.83
C ASN A 180 -2.32 -24.15 5.26
N GLY A 181 -3.27 -23.23 5.32
CA GLY A 181 -4.67 -23.58 5.58
C GLY A 181 -5.09 -23.43 7.04
N ASP A 182 -6.40 -23.50 7.26
CA ASP A 182 -7.09 -23.31 8.53
C ASP A 182 -6.65 -22.08 9.33
N LEU A 183 -6.35 -21.01 8.60
CA LEU A 183 -5.91 -19.73 9.18
C LEU A 183 -7.03 -19.04 9.92
N LEU A 184 -8.26 -19.16 9.42
CA LEU A 184 -9.49 -18.63 9.99
C LEU A 184 -10.53 -19.75 10.08
N ASN A 185 -11.43 -19.68 11.07
CA ASN A 185 -12.57 -20.60 11.17
C ASN A 185 -13.56 -20.43 10.00
N SER A 186 -13.71 -19.19 9.54
CA SER A 186 -14.50 -18.82 8.35
C SER A 186 -13.90 -17.58 7.72
N ILE A 187 -13.95 -17.50 6.39
CA ILE A 187 -13.59 -16.28 5.66
C ILE A 187 -14.90 -15.60 5.24
N GLU A 188 -15.44 -14.78 6.14
CA GLU A 188 -16.70 -14.08 5.91
C GLU A 188 -16.53 -12.87 4.97
N SER A 189 -15.30 -12.32 4.89
CA SER A 189 -14.99 -11.19 4.02
C SER A 189 -13.49 -11.06 3.78
N GLU A 190 -13.13 -10.39 2.69
CA GLU A 190 -11.74 -9.97 2.42
C GLU A 190 -11.18 -9.13 3.58
N LYS A 191 -12.03 -8.31 4.20
CA LYS A 191 -11.66 -7.50 5.36
C LYS A 191 -11.21 -8.36 6.54
N ALA A 192 -11.91 -9.43 6.87
CA ALA A 192 -11.55 -10.34 7.96
C ALA A 192 -10.16 -10.96 7.72
N LEU A 193 -9.84 -11.30 6.48
CA LEU A 193 -8.54 -11.86 6.11
C LEU A 193 -7.43 -10.79 6.10
N PHE A 194 -7.59 -9.72 5.33
CA PHE A 194 -6.50 -8.77 5.07
C PHE A 194 -6.30 -7.76 6.18
N GLU A 195 -7.39 -7.19 6.71
CA GLU A 195 -7.33 -6.14 7.73
C GLU A 195 -7.36 -6.72 9.15
N GLY A 196 -7.85 -7.94 9.32
CA GLY A 196 -7.85 -8.69 10.58
C GLY A 196 -6.61 -9.57 10.71
N PHE A 197 -6.68 -10.79 10.19
CA PHE A 197 -5.68 -11.82 10.41
C PHE A 197 -4.28 -11.46 9.87
N LEU A 198 -4.16 -11.10 8.59
CA LEU A 198 -2.86 -10.79 7.98
C LEU A 198 -2.23 -9.51 8.55
N ALA A 199 -3.03 -8.56 8.99
CA ALA A 199 -2.52 -7.34 9.63
C ALA A 199 -1.72 -7.63 10.91
N SER A 200 -2.01 -8.76 11.59
CA SER A 200 -1.27 -9.19 12.78
C SER A 200 0.17 -9.61 12.49
N ALA A 201 0.50 -9.87 11.23
CA ALA A 201 1.81 -10.31 10.76
C ALA A 201 2.43 -9.34 9.72
N SER A 202 1.96 -8.11 9.64
CA SER A 202 2.38 -7.16 8.60
C SER A 202 3.89 -6.95 8.55
N GLU A 203 4.58 -6.91 9.69
CA GLU A 203 6.05 -6.74 9.77
C GLU A 203 6.83 -7.90 9.14
N LEU A 204 6.24 -9.08 9.09
CA LEU A 204 6.86 -10.26 8.48
C LEU A 204 6.58 -10.35 6.98
N LEU A 205 5.42 -9.86 6.56
CA LEU A 205 4.89 -10.08 5.21
C LEU A 205 5.21 -8.93 4.24
N THR A 206 5.96 -7.92 4.69
CA THR A 206 6.38 -6.74 3.90
C THR A 206 7.80 -6.82 3.40
#